data_9e12fc0b1733cc3b06e741cf7114124a
#
_entry.id   9e12fc0b1733cc3b06e741cf7114124a
#
_cell.length_a   1.000
_cell.length_b   1.000
_cell.length_c   1.000
_cell.angle_alpha   90.00
_cell.angle_beta   90.00
_cell.angle_gamma   90.00
#
_symmetry.space_group_name_H-M   'P 1'
#
loop_
_entity.id
_entity.type
_entity.pdbx_description
1 polymer ?
#
loop_
_entity_poly.entity_id
_entity_poly.type
_entity_poly.pdbx_seq_one_letter_code
_entity_poly.pdbx_strand_id
1 'polypeptide(L)'
;MSYDAFHGLVETRRSIRQYAAAEVDDAAVERILAAVRLCPTAGNLQAYEVVVVRDPHRRAALAAAAGGQPWVEQAPVVLAFVARPAVSGARYDERGSELYAVQDATIATTYAMLAATSLGWGSVWVGAFDTAAAARALDCTEGEIPVALLPVGRAAESPPARPRRAVEELSRHL
;
A
#
# COMPACT_ATOMS: atom_id res chain seq x y z
N MET A 1 -12.29 18.55 -8.03
CA MET A 1 -10.86 18.78 -7.68
C MET A 1 -10.16 19.28 -8.93
N SER A 2 -9.37 20.37 -8.84
CA SER A 2 -8.56 20.85 -9.98
C SER A 2 -7.31 19.98 -10.15
N TYR A 3 -6.67 20.09 -11.33
CA TYR A 3 -5.36 19.46 -11.57
C TYR A 3 -4.33 19.91 -10.54
N ASP A 4 -4.27 21.21 -10.23
CA ASP A 4 -3.31 21.77 -9.27
C ASP A 4 -3.47 21.19 -7.86
N ALA A 5 -4.71 20.95 -7.43
CA ALA A 5 -4.98 20.31 -6.14
C ALA A 5 -4.51 18.86 -6.11
N PHE A 6 -4.71 18.12 -7.20
CA PHE A 6 -4.20 16.75 -7.34
C PHE A 6 -2.67 16.73 -7.41
N HIS A 7 -2.08 17.61 -8.23
CA HIS A 7 -0.64 17.72 -8.39
C HIS A 7 0.04 18.06 -7.04
N GLY A 8 -0.50 19.04 -6.31
CA GLY A 8 -0.01 19.39 -4.99
C GLY A 8 -0.07 18.23 -4.00
N LEU A 9 -1.12 17.41 -4.03
CA LEU A 9 -1.20 16.19 -3.21
C LEU A 9 -0.07 15.21 -3.56
N VAL A 10 0.16 14.96 -4.84
CA VAL A 10 1.22 14.04 -5.29
C VAL A 10 2.61 14.57 -4.93
N GLU A 11 2.82 15.89 -5.06
CA GLU A 11 4.08 16.55 -4.71
C GLU A 11 4.36 16.54 -3.21
N THR A 12 3.35 16.62 -2.36
CA THR A 12 3.54 16.62 -0.90
C THR A 12 3.82 15.24 -0.32
N ARG A 13 3.40 14.18 -0.98
CA ARG A 13 3.61 12.80 -0.52
C ARG A 13 5.10 12.50 -0.34
N ARG A 14 5.44 11.98 0.84
CA ARG A 14 6.80 11.49 1.17
C ARG A 14 6.73 10.07 1.70
N SER A 15 7.84 9.36 1.60
CA SER A 15 8.03 8.07 2.30
C SER A 15 8.46 8.36 3.74
N ILE A 16 7.52 8.22 4.66
CA ILE A 16 7.70 8.49 6.09
C ILE A 16 8.05 7.19 6.80
N ARG A 17 9.16 7.19 7.52
CA ARG A 17 9.72 6.05 8.25
C ARG A 17 9.90 6.30 9.75
N GLN A 18 9.52 7.49 10.23
CA GLN A 18 9.48 7.84 11.65
C GLN A 18 8.08 8.33 11.98
N TYR A 19 7.49 7.74 13.01
CA TYR A 19 6.12 8.05 13.43
C TYR A 19 6.12 8.57 14.86
N ALA A 20 5.30 9.59 15.11
CA ALA A 20 5.01 10.06 16.45
C ALA A 20 4.11 9.03 17.18
N ALA A 21 4.19 9.04 18.52
CA ALA A 21 3.34 8.22 19.38
C ALA A 21 1.89 8.76 19.34
N ALA A 22 1.17 8.45 18.26
CA ALA A 22 -0.23 8.83 18.07
C ALA A 22 -0.94 7.68 17.35
N GLU A 23 -2.14 7.36 17.80
CA GLU A 23 -2.98 6.36 17.14
C GLU A 23 -3.56 6.89 15.82
N VAL A 24 -3.74 5.99 14.88
CA VAL A 24 -4.58 6.20 13.69
C VAL A 24 -5.94 5.59 14.01
N ASP A 25 -6.94 6.41 14.20
CA ASP A 25 -8.28 5.98 14.58
C ASP A 25 -8.97 5.17 13.46
N ASP A 26 -10.02 4.46 13.81
CA ASP A 26 -10.76 3.63 12.86
C ASP A 26 -11.40 4.48 11.77
N ALA A 27 -11.86 5.69 12.09
CA ALA A 27 -12.45 6.61 11.11
C ALA A 27 -11.45 7.03 10.04
N ALA A 28 -10.18 7.24 10.39
CA ALA A 28 -9.12 7.52 9.42
C ALA A 28 -8.86 6.32 8.52
N VAL A 29 -8.79 5.11 9.09
CA VAL A 29 -8.62 3.87 8.31
C VAL A 29 -9.81 3.66 7.37
N GLU A 30 -11.03 3.81 7.84
CA GLU A 30 -12.24 3.69 7.02
C GLU A 30 -12.25 4.69 5.86
N ARG A 31 -11.82 5.93 6.07
CA ARG A 31 -11.69 6.93 4.99
C ARG A 31 -10.65 6.56 3.96
N ILE A 32 -9.52 5.97 4.38
CA ILE A 32 -8.51 5.44 3.46
C ILE A 32 -9.11 4.28 2.64
N LEU A 33 -9.75 3.32 3.30
CA LEU A 33 -10.37 2.17 2.64
C LEU A 33 -11.53 2.58 1.71
N ALA A 34 -12.28 3.63 2.05
CA ALA A 34 -13.30 4.20 1.18
C ALA A 34 -12.72 4.75 -0.14
N ALA A 35 -11.52 5.29 -0.13
CA ALA A 35 -10.82 5.69 -1.35
C ALA A 35 -10.27 4.47 -2.11
N VAL A 36 -9.71 3.50 -1.40
CA VAL A 36 -9.20 2.24 -1.99
C VAL A 36 -10.27 1.52 -2.79
N ARG A 37 -11.46 1.40 -2.27
CA ARG A 37 -12.59 0.72 -2.91
C ARG A 37 -12.99 1.33 -4.27
N LEU A 38 -12.57 2.56 -4.55
CA LEU A 38 -12.85 3.28 -5.81
C LEU A 38 -11.72 3.14 -6.84
N CYS A 39 -10.65 2.41 -6.52
CA CYS A 39 -9.58 2.19 -7.46
C CYS A 39 -10.04 1.32 -8.65
N PRO A 40 -9.51 1.57 -9.86
CA PRO A 40 -9.80 0.69 -11.00
C PRO A 40 -9.13 -0.67 -10.81
N THR A 41 -9.80 -1.71 -11.30
CA THR A 41 -9.29 -3.09 -11.30
C THR A 41 -9.60 -3.77 -12.62
N ALA A 42 -8.85 -4.80 -12.98
CA ALA A 42 -9.07 -5.57 -14.19
C ALA A 42 -10.51 -6.14 -14.19
N GLY A 43 -11.30 -5.72 -15.19
CA GLY A 43 -12.70 -6.14 -15.32
C GLY A 43 -13.59 -5.83 -14.11
N ASN A 44 -13.18 -4.91 -13.25
CA ASN A 44 -13.83 -4.56 -11.98
C ASN A 44 -13.95 -5.76 -11.02
N LEU A 45 -12.99 -6.69 -11.07
CA LEU A 45 -13.01 -7.91 -10.25
C LEU A 45 -12.55 -7.67 -8.81
N GLN A 46 -11.83 -6.57 -8.55
CA GLN A 46 -11.32 -6.22 -7.23
C GLN A 46 -10.55 -7.40 -6.60
N ALA A 47 -9.62 -7.96 -7.40
CA ALA A 47 -8.86 -9.16 -7.08
C ALA A 47 -7.77 -8.90 -6.03
N TYR A 48 -8.13 -8.22 -4.95
CA TYR A 48 -7.27 -7.91 -3.81
C TYR A 48 -8.05 -7.89 -2.50
N GLU A 49 -7.31 -7.95 -1.41
CA GLU A 49 -7.80 -7.72 -0.06
C GLU A 49 -6.87 -6.75 0.68
N VAL A 50 -7.42 -5.99 1.62
CA VAL A 50 -6.63 -5.15 2.52
C VAL A 50 -6.76 -5.66 3.93
N VAL A 51 -5.67 -6.17 4.49
CA VAL A 51 -5.60 -6.62 5.88
C VAL A 51 -5.13 -5.45 6.74
N VAL A 52 -5.96 -5.03 7.70
CA VAL A 52 -5.66 -3.95 8.65
C VAL A 52 -4.97 -4.56 9.87
N VAL A 53 -3.68 -4.31 10.02
CA VAL A 53 -2.85 -4.92 11.08
C VAL A 53 -2.57 -3.89 12.17
N ARG A 54 -3.23 -4.04 13.33
CA ARG A 54 -3.00 -3.25 14.55
C ARG A 54 -2.27 -4.03 15.64
N ASP A 55 -2.40 -5.36 15.62
CA ASP A 55 -1.75 -6.23 16.59
C ASP A 55 -0.23 -6.06 16.57
N PRO A 56 0.42 -5.75 17.70
CA PRO A 56 1.85 -5.48 17.75
C PRO A 56 2.71 -6.71 17.41
N HIS A 57 2.26 -7.93 17.74
CA HIS A 57 3.00 -9.14 17.44
C HIS A 57 2.99 -9.41 15.93
N ARG A 58 1.87 -9.18 15.27
CA ARG A 58 1.78 -9.28 13.80
C ARG A 58 2.60 -8.21 13.10
N ARG A 59 2.61 -6.97 13.60
CA ARG A 59 3.46 -5.90 13.04
C ARG A 59 4.95 -6.23 13.19
N ALA A 60 5.35 -6.78 14.33
CA ALA A 60 6.72 -7.26 14.55
C ALA A 60 7.08 -8.40 13.58
N ALA A 61 6.17 -9.37 13.37
CA ALA A 61 6.37 -10.45 12.40
C ALA A 61 6.48 -9.92 10.96
N LEU A 62 5.68 -8.93 10.57
CA LEU A 62 5.78 -8.27 9.26
C LEU A 62 7.09 -7.47 9.13
N ALA A 63 7.55 -6.81 10.19
CA ALA A 63 8.84 -6.12 10.20
C ALA A 63 10.00 -7.11 10.01
N ALA A 64 9.95 -8.25 10.69
CA ALA A 64 10.93 -9.34 10.52
C ALA A 64 10.91 -9.88 9.09
N ALA A 65 9.73 -10.15 8.52
CA ALA A 65 9.57 -10.54 7.12
C ALA A 65 10.16 -9.50 6.15
N ALA A 66 10.08 -8.22 6.51
CA ALA A 66 10.61 -7.10 5.74
C ALA A 66 12.11 -6.82 6.01
N GLY A 67 12.86 -7.81 6.47
CA GLY A 67 14.29 -7.66 6.73
C GLY A 67 14.64 -6.78 7.94
N GLY A 68 13.75 -6.72 8.93
CA GLY A 68 13.92 -5.94 10.14
C GLY A 68 13.68 -4.44 9.99
N GLN A 69 12.89 -4.02 8.99
CA GLN A 69 12.55 -2.61 8.78
C GLN A 69 11.72 -2.06 9.94
N PRO A 70 12.29 -1.21 10.85
CA PRO A 70 11.66 -0.87 12.12
C PRO A 70 10.37 -0.05 11.98
N TRP A 71 10.22 0.71 10.91
CA TRP A 71 9.02 1.52 10.66
C TRP A 71 7.77 0.69 10.40
N VAL A 72 7.90 -0.60 10.05
CA VAL A 72 6.75 -1.51 9.91
C VAL A 72 6.17 -1.84 11.29
N GLU A 73 7.02 -2.12 12.27
CA GLU A 73 6.62 -2.41 13.64
C GLU A 73 6.15 -1.16 14.39
N GLN A 74 6.88 -0.04 14.21
CA GLN A 74 6.64 1.21 14.94
C GLN A 74 5.37 1.95 14.50
N ALA A 75 4.91 1.73 13.29
CA ALA A 75 3.66 2.34 12.83
C ALA A 75 2.47 1.83 13.67
N PRO A 76 1.52 2.70 14.06
CA PRO A 76 0.35 2.30 14.84
C PRO A 76 -0.59 1.35 14.07
N VAL A 77 -0.54 1.38 12.74
CA VAL A 77 -1.28 0.47 11.87
C VAL A 77 -0.48 0.18 10.58
N VAL A 78 -0.57 -1.05 10.09
CA VAL A 78 -0.07 -1.45 8.78
C VAL A 78 -1.26 -1.90 7.93
N LEU A 79 -1.42 -1.31 6.76
CA LEU A 79 -2.36 -1.81 5.75
C LEU A 79 -1.58 -2.75 4.83
N ALA A 80 -1.88 -4.04 4.88
CA ALA A 80 -1.24 -5.02 4.01
C ALA A 80 -2.16 -5.32 2.82
N PHE A 81 -1.61 -5.22 1.62
CA PHE A 81 -2.34 -5.45 0.37
C PHE A 81 -1.99 -6.82 -0.17
N VAL A 82 -3.00 -7.65 -0.27
CA VAL A 82 -2.89 -9.06 -0.67
C VAL A 82 -3.59 -9.24 -2.01
N ALA A 83 -2.88 -9.72 -3.02
CA ALA A 83 -3.48 -10.11 -4.29
C ALA A 83 -4.24 -11.42 -4.14
N ARG A 84 -5.34 -11.56 -4.87
CA ARG A 84 -6.19 -12.75 -4.92
C ARG A 84 -6.20 -13.34 -6.33
N PRO A 85 -5.13 -14.08 -6.71
CA PRO A 85 -4.94 -14.63 -8.06
C PRO A 85 -6.14 -15.43 -8.59
N ALA A 86 -6.75 -16.24 -7.75
CA ALA A 86 -7.90 -17.06 -8.15
C ALA A 86 -9.10 -16.23 -8.66
N VAL A 87 -9.32 -15.03 -8.09
CA VAL A 87 -10.41 -14.12 -8.50
C VAL A 87 -10.18 -13.60 -9.91
N SER A 88 -8.97 -13.15 -10.21
CA SER A 88 -8.64 -12.59 -11.53
C SER A 88 -8.43 -13.68 -12.58
N GLY A 89 -7.83 -14.81 -12.18
CA GLY A 89 -7.59 -15.98 -13.03
C GLY A 89 -8.87 -16.61 -13.54
N ALA A 90 -9.94 -16.62 -12.74
CA ALA A 90 -11.25 -17.15 -13.15
C ALA A 90 -11.81 -16.47 -14.42
N ARG A 91 -11.35 -15.23 -14.74
CA ARG A 91 -11.79 -14.51 -15.94
C ARG A 91 -10.71 -14.34 -17.00
N TYR A 92 -9.45 -14.26 -16.58
CA TYR A 92 -8.34 -13.87 -17.44
C TYR A 92 -7.21 -14.91 -17.46
N ASP A 93 -7.51 -16.15 -17.03
CA ASP A 93 -6.59 -17.27 -16.99
C ASP A 93 -5.26 -16.95 -16.30
N GLU A 94 -4.15 -17.47 -16.79
CA GLU A 94 -2.81 -17.27 -16.28
C GLU A 94 -2.43 -15.77 -16.15
N ARG A 95 -2.77 -14.96 -17.16
CA ARG A 95 -2.49 -13.51 -17.11
C ARG A 95 -3.25 -12.81 -16.00
N GLY A 96 -4.46 -13.28 -15.68
CA GLY A 96 -5.24 -12.78 -14.54
C GLY A 96 -4.59 -13.10 -13.22
N SER A 97 -4.17 -14.35 -13.03
CA SER A 97 -3.57 -14.80 -11.77
C SER A 97 -2.16 -14.27 -11.55
N GLU A 98 -1.31 -14.24 -12.59
CA GLU A 98 0.09 -13.86 -12.43
C GLU A 98 0.33 -12.33 -12.45
N LEU A 99 -0.51 -11.58 -13.17
CA LEU A 99 -0.28 -10.17 -13.39
C LEU A 99 -1.39 -9.28 -12.86
N TYR A 100 -2.65 -9.51 -13.29
CA TYR A 100 -3.71 -8.54 -13.02
C TYR A 100 -4.08 -8.44 -11.54
N ALA A 101 -4.09 -9.56 -10.80
CA ALA A 101 -4.33 -9.53 -9.36
C ALA A 101 -3.26 -8.73 -8.62
N VAL A 102 -1.99 -8.86 -9.01
CA VAL A 102 -0.87 -8.09 -8.45
C VAL A 102 -1.00 -6.61 -8.81
N GLN A 103 -1.38 -6.29 -10.05
CA GLN A 103 -1.63 -4.91 -10.47
C GLN A 103 -2.80 -4.29 -9.69
N ASP A 104 -3.90 -5.01 -9.49
CA ASP A 104 -5.05 -4.56 -8.72
C ASP A 104 -4.64 -4.18 -7.28
N ALA A 105 -3.90 -5.06 -6.59
CA ALA A 105 -3.38 -4.79 -5.25
C ALA A 105 -2.39 -3.60 -5.23
N THR A 106 -1.56 -3.46 -6.27
CA THR A 106 -0.61 -2.34 -6.45
C THR A 106 -1.35 -1.01 -6.62
N ILE A 107 -2.38 -0.97 -7.46
CA ILE A 107 -3.22 0.22 -7.67
C ILE A 107 -3.93 0.58 -6.36
N ALA A 108 -4.53 -0.41 -5.69
CA ALA A 108 -5.21 -0.22 -4.40
C ALA A 108 -4.27 0.38 -3.34
N THR A 109 -3.02 -0.09 -3.26
CA THR A 109 -1.99 0.45 -2.37
C THR A 109 -1.67 1.93 -2.70
N THR A 110 -1.60 2.27 -3.97
CA THR A 110 -1.35 3.66 -4.41
C THR A 110 -2.49 4.58 -3.99
N TYR A 111 -3.74 4.14 -4.13
CA TYR A 111 -4.92 4.88 -3.66
C TYR A 111 -4.89 5.08 -2.14
N ALA A 112 -4.55 4.04 -1.37
CA ALA A 112 -4.41 4.14 0.08
C ALA A 112 -3.33 5.16 0.48
N MET A 113 -2.17 5.12 -0.17
CA MET A 113 -1.05 6.01 0.10
C MET A 113 -1.41 7.49 -0.16
N LEU A 114 -2.11 7.77 -1.26
CA LEU A 114 -2.57 9.12 -1.58
C LEU A 114 -3.69 9.57 -0.64
N ALA A 115 -4.62 8.68 -0.29
CA ALA A 115 -5.67 8.96 0.68
C ALA A 115 -5.09 9.27 2.06
N ALA A 116 -4.14 8.47 2.55
CA ALA A 116 -3.44 8.74 3.80
C ALA A 116 -2.77 10.12 3.78
N THR A 117 -2.07 10.45 2.69
CA THR A 117 -1.45 11.77 2.50
C THR A 117 -2.48 12.90 2.54
N SER A 118 -3.62 12.75 1.86
CA SER A 118 -4.69 13.77 1.85
C SER A 118 -5.34 13.99 3.20
N LEU A 119 -5.27 13.00 4.08
CA LEU A 119 -5.75 13.04 5.46
C LEU A 119 -4.69 13.54 6.45
N GLY A 120 -3.49 13.88 5.99
CA GLY A 120 -2.37 14.33 6.83
C GLY A 120 -1.60 13.21 7.53
N TRP A 121 -1.81 11.96 7.11
CA TRP A 121 -1.06 10.81 7.62
C TRP A 121 0.20 10.57 6.79
N GLY A 122 1.28 10.20 7.48
CA GLY A 122 2.51 9.70 6.87
C GLY A 122 2.41 8.22 6.55
N SER A 123 3.01 7.80 5.44
CA SER A 123 3.09 6.40 5.07
C SER A 123 4.35 6.11 4.25
N VAL A 124 4.71 4.84 4.15
CA VAL A 124 5.77 4.37 3.25
C VAL A 124 5.36 3.05 2.59
N TRP A 125 5.63 2.93 1.30
CA TRP A 125 5.51 1.66 0.58
C TRP A 125 6.66 0.72 0.97
N VAL A 126 6.34 -0.46 1.46
CA VAL A 126 7.29 -1.55 1.70
C VAL A 126 6.92 -2.72 0.79
N GLY A 127 7.79 -3.02 -0.17
CA GLY A 127 7.64 -4.13 -1.11
C GLY A 127 8.79 -5.14 -1.01
N ALA A 128 9.84 -4.81 -0.26
CA ALA A 128 10.98 -5.70 -0.04
C ALA A 128 10.74 -6.51 1.24
N PHE A 129 10.17 -7.70 1.11
CA PHE A 129 9.93 -8.65 2.21
C PHE A 129 9.91 -10.10 1.69
N ASP A 130 10.10 -11.04 2.59
CA ASP A 130 9.84 -12.46 2.33
C ASP A 130 8.33 -12.68 2.24
N THR A 131 7.85 -13.02 1.05
CA THR A 131 6.42 -13.18 0.75
C THR A 131 5.79 -14.28 1.59
N ALA A 132 6.48 -15.41 1.78
CA ALA A 132 5.94 -16.54 2.55
C ALA A 132 5.86 -16.20 4.04
N ALA A 133 6.84 -15.50 4.60
CA ALA A 133 6.80 -15.04 5.99
C ALA A 133 5.68 -14.00 6.20
N ALA A 134 5.51 -13.05 5.27
CA ALA A 134 4.43 -12.08 5.32
C ALA A 134 3.05 -12.75 5.21
N ALA A 135 2.89 -13.72 4.30
CA ALA A 135 1.65 -14.48 4.16
C ALA A 135 1.25 -15.21 5.46
N ARG A 136 2.23 -15.83 6.14
CA ARG A 136 1.97 -16.43 7.46
C ARG A 136 1.56 -15.41 8.52
N ALA A 137 2.21 -14.24 8.57
CA ALA A 137 1.88 -13.19 9.53
C ALA A 137 0.49 -12.58 9.31
N LEU A 138 -0.01 -12.66 8.07
CA LEU A 138 -1.31 -12.14 7.64
C LEU A 138 -2.42 -13.21 7.62
N ASP A 139 -2.13 -14.46 7.97
CA ASP A 139 -3.05 -15.61 7.84
C ASP A 139 -3.61 -15.76 6.41
N CYS A 140 -2.78 -15.48 5.40
CA CYS A 140 -3.18 -15.65 4.01
C CYS A 140 -3.53 -17.12 3.72
N THR A 141 -4.59 -17.33 2.94
CA THR A 141 -4.95 -18.64 2.43
C THR A 141 -4.06 -19.04 1.25
N GLU A 142 -4.10 -20.32 0.88
CA GLU A 142 -3.33 -20.83 -0.24
C GLU A 142 -3.63 -20.07 -1.54
N GLY A 143 -2.58 -19.63 -2.22
CA GLY A 143 -2.68 -18.87 -3.47
C GLY A 143 -2.83 -17.36 -3.29
N GLU A 144 -3.04 -16.83 -2.09
CA GLU A 144 -3.04 -15.40 -1.83
C GLU A 144 -1.60 -14.88 -1.70
N ILE A 145 -1.33 -13.69 -2.24
CA ILE A 145 0.02 -13.12 -2.37
C ILE A 145 0.09 -11.74 -1.74
N PRO A 146 0.77 -11.56 -0.60
CA PRO A 146 1.12 -10.22 -0.12
C PRO A 146 1.96 -9.45 -1.15
N VAL A 147 1.49 -8.26 -1.54
CA VAL A 147 2.11 -7.41 -2.57
C VAL A 147 2.81 -6.21 -1.97
N ALA A 148 2.20 -5.58 -0.97
CA ALA A 148 2.75 -4.40 -0.33
C ALA A 148 2.30 -4.29 1.12
N LEU A 149 3.18 -3.76 1.97
CA LEU A 149 2.86 -3.30 3.31
C LEU A 149 2.91 -1.77 3.30
N LEU A 150 1.88 -1.14 3.83
CA LEU A 150 1.78 0.31 3.96
C LEU A 150 1.64 0.67 5.45
N PRO A 151 2.76 0.83 6.18
CA PRO A 151 2.73 1.43 7.51
C PRO A 151 2.15 2.84 7.44
N VAL A 152 1.22 3.17 8.33
CA VAL A 152 0.55 4.47 8.40
C VAL A 152 0.61 4.98 9.83
N GLY A 153 0.96 6.27 9.98
CA GLY A 153 1.04 6.94 11.27
C GLY A 153 1.23 8.44 11.12
N ARG A 154 1.21 9.17 12.24
CA ARG A 154 1.54 10.60 12.23
C ARG A 154 3.04 10.77 11.97
N ALA A 155 3.40 11.51 10.91
CA ALA A 155 4.79 11.74 10.58
C ALA A 155 5.54 12.44 11.72
N ALA A 156 6.72 11.91 12.09
CA ALA A 156 7.68 12.52 13.00
C ALA A 156 8.94 13.01 12.26
N GLU A 157 8.91 13.01 10.94
CA GLU A 157 9.97 13.49 10.07
C GLU A 157 9.39 14.24 8.86
N SER A 158 10.22 15.04 8.20
CA SER A 158 9.86 15.74 6.96
C SER A 158 10.99 15.56 5.94
N PRO A 159 11.10 14.39 5.30
CA PRO A 159 12.17 14.12 4.37
C PRO A 159 12.06 15.02 3.12
N PRO A 160 13.20 15.46 2.54
CA PRO A 160 13.19 16.25 1.32
C PRO A 160 12.61 15.46 0.13
N ALA A 161 12.11 16.18 -0.85
CA ALA A 161 11.71 15.60 -2.12
C ALA A 161 12.93 14.96 -2.80
N ARG A 162 12.74 13.74 -3.30
CA ARG A 162 13.75 13.07 -4.11
C ARG A 162 13.64 13.53 -5.56
N PRO A 163 14.77 13.70 -6.28
CA PRO A 163 14.76 14.05 -7.68
C PRO A 163 13.96 13.02 -8.50
N ARG A 164 13.36 13.50 -9.58
CA ARG A 164 12.65 12.67 -10.56
C ARG A 164 13.33 12.83 -11.91
N ARG A 165 13.22 11.80 -12.73
CA ARG A 165 13.61 11.92 -14.14
C ARG A 165 12.72 12.94 -14.84
N ALA A 166 13.24 13.58 -15.88
CA ALA A 166 12.45 14.47 -16.72
C ALA A 166 11.32 13.69 -17.44
N VAL A 167 10.25 14.39 -17.80
CA VAL A 167 9.10 13.75 -18.46
C VAL A 167 9.50 13.10 -19.77
N GLU A 168 10.43 13.72 -20.50
CA GLU A 168 10.98 13.24 -21.77
C GLU A 168 11.71 11.89 -21.62
N GLU A 169 12.29 11.62 -20.45
CA GLU A 169 12.93 10.34 -20.15
C GLU A 169 11.95 9.23 -19.77
N LEU A 170 10.70 9.62 -19.43
CA LEU A 170 9.64 8.71 -19.01
C LEU A 170 8.63 8.43 -20.12
N SER A 171 8.65 9.22 -21.18
CA SER A 171 7.68 9.14 -22.26
C SER A 171 8.37 9.00 -23.61
N ARG A 172 7.72 8.33 -24.54
CA ARG A 172 8.12 8.23 -25.96
C ARG A 172 6.89 8.49 -26.82
N HIS A 173 7.02 9.41 -27.74
CA HIS A 173 5.98 9.71 -28.74
C HIS A 173 6.28 8.90 -30.01
N LEU A 174 5.28 8.23 -30.59
CA LEU A 174 5.36 7.39 -31.80
C LEU A 174 4.55 8.04 -32.92
#